data_d28bafc9c11089500432a0cc1b92363e
#
_entry.id   d28bafc9c11089500432a0cc1b92363e
#
_cell.length_a   1.000
_cell.length_b   1.000
_cell.length_c   1.000
_cell.angle_alpha   90.00
_cell.angle_beta   90.00
_cell.angle_gamma   90.00
#
_symmetry.space_group_name_H-M   'P 1'
#
loop_
_entity.id
_entity.type
_entity.pdbx_description
1 polymer ?
#
loop_
_entity_poly.entity_id
_entity_poly.type
_entity_poly.pdbx_seq_one_letter_code
_entity_poly.pdbx_strand_id
1 'polypeptide(L)'
;MRKFSILKLGVLAIWALSSIMQLEGCANIVPPSGGPKDSLPPYLIAARPIDSALGVFPKEILVGFNEYITSNAIQENLIISPTLKNMPLIDARLNTIKIRITDTLLNNTTYSIQFGNAIKDVNEGNILKNFTYVFSTGASLDTGKINGKVILAESGKVDSSLVVILQPATKDSAIFKERPNYYTKLNGKGQFSFNFLPKGAYNIFVLPNDYTKKYDDSTKLFAFLDSAIHIETTKDSLQLYAFQGAKKPEKRNASTPVKKNKVAGPVLKYSKDFDGNEHDILHPIQLTFETPIHFNDSFPITLCDTLNKKIEAASISIDTAHPETIIVSYAWKFSTKYRLIIPQASIKDSLNNILVSTDTLKFVTKSEDAYNSALIRMKGFENLKNAILQLNQNDKVKFSYPIQSALLKIKQLPLGEYTLTLLLDNNNNGKWDTGAFYGKQKLQPEVVKWFPTPLSIRANWDNEISLILNK
;
A
#
# COMPACT_ATOMS: atom_id res chain seq x y z
N MET A 1 -41.65 -92.61 -14.59
CA MET A 1 -40.28 -92.07 -14.85
C MET A 1 -40.20 -90.58 -15.29
N ARG A 2 -41.24 -89.83 -15.43
CA ARG A 2 -41.22 -88.40 -15.86
C ARG A 2 -41.07 -87.35 -14.71
N LYS A 3 -41.43 -87.73 -13.49
CA LYS A 3 -41.37 -86.77 -12.36
C LYS A 3 -39.96 -86.55 -11.79
N PHE A 4 -39.05 -87.50 -11.93
CA PHE A 4 -37.66 -87.38 -11.46
C PHE A 4 -36.76 -86.50 -12.35
N SER A 5 -37.15 -86.35 -13.60
CA SER A 5 -36.36 -85.51 -14.55
C SER A 5 -36.60 -84.01 -14.35
N ILE A 6 -37.80 -83.59 -13.96
CA ILE A 6 -38.19 -82.23 -13.78
C ILE A 6 -37.53 -81.64 -12.49
N LEU A 7 -37.45 -82.50 -11.44
CA LEU A 7 -36.80 -82.09 -10.19
C LEU A 7 -35.27 -81.82 -10.37
N LYS A 8 -34.61 -82.70 -11.18
CA LYS A 8 -33.19 -82.51 -11.52
C LYS A 8 -32.91 -81.27 -12.36
N LEU A 9 -33.86 -80.96 -13.29
CA LEU A 9 -33.75 -79.76 -14.12
C LEU A 9 -33.97 -78.47 -13.28
N GLY A 10 -34.85 -78.49 -12.30
CA GLY A 10 -35.11 -77.41 -11.37
C GLY A 10 -33.89 -77.13 -10.47
N VAL A 11 -33.28 -78.18 -9.92
CA VAL A 11 -32.09 -78.09 -9.10
C VAL A 11 -30.90 -77.52 -9.90
N LEU A 12 -30.72 -77.97 -11.18
CA LEU A 12 -29.64 -77.44 -12.05
C LEU A 12 -29.88 -76.00 -12.43
N ALA A 13 -31.15 -75.61 -12.65
CA ALA A 13 -31.50 -74.22 -12.93
C ALA A 13 -31.20 -73.25 -11.69
N ILE A 14 -31.54 -73.72 -10.49
CA ILE A 14 -31.25 -72.96 -9.25
C ILE A 14 -29.76 -72.90 -9.03
N TRP A 15 -28.98 -73.91 -9.31
CA TRP A 15 -27.54 -73.92 -9.19
C TRP A 15 -26.87 -73.00 -10.23
N ALA A 16 -27.36 -72.97 -11.45
CA ALA A 16 -26.91 -72.05 -12.49
C ALA A 16 -27.22 -70.57 -12.14
N LEU A 17 -28.44 -70.31 -11.58
CA LEU A 17 -28.84 -68.97 -11.19
C LEU A 17 -28.03 -68.48 -9.99
N SER A 18 -27.72 -69.33 -9.02
CA SER A 18 -26.86 -69.03 -7.87
C SER A 18 -25.37 -68.71 -8.25
N SER A 19 -24.89 -69.37 -9.30
CA SER A 19 -23.56 -69.17 -9.85
C SER A 19 -23.41 -67.84 -10.61
N ILE A 20 -24.51 -67.34 -11.20
CA ILE A 20 -24.56 -66.04 -11.90
C ILE A 20 -24.57 -64.87 -10.89
N MET A 21 -25.13 -65.04 -9.70
CA MET A 21 -25.18 -64.03 -8.65
C MET A 21 -23.82 -63.80 -7.92
N GLN A 22 -22.83 -64.64 -8.15
CA GLN A 22 -21.51 -64.51 -7.53
C GLN A 22 -20.49 -63.79 -8.41
N LEU A 23 -20.88 -63.26 -9.57
CA LEU A 23 -20.01 -62.55 -10.53
C LEU A 23 -20.01 -61.02 -10.36
N GLU A 24 -20.55 -60.51 -9.25
CA GLU A 24 -20.34 -59.10 -8.90
C GLU A 24 -18.96 -58.88 -8.32
N GLY A 25 -17.96 -59.10 -9.12
CA GLY A 25 -16.62 -58.60 -8.84
C GLY A 25 -16.59 -57.12 -9.13
N CYS A 26 -16.88 -56.26 -8.16
CA CYS A 26 -16.49 -54.87 -8.22
C CYS A 26 -14.97 -54.80 -8.30
N ALA A 27 -14.43 -54.75 -9.50
CA ALA A 27 -13.08 -54.30 -9.71
C ALA A 27 -13.03 -52.83 -9.30
N ASN A 28 -12.69 -52.56 -8.05
CA ASN A 28 -12.37 -51.22 -7.60
C ASN A 28 -11.07 -50.86 -8.31
N ILE A 29 -11.17 -50.15 -9.45
CA ILE A 29 -10.04 -49.59 -10.15
C ILE A 29 -9.56 -48.44 -9.23
N VAL A 30 -8.71 -48.76 -8.28
CA VAL A 30 -7.94 -47.72 -7.56
C VAL A 30 -6.92 -47.23 -8.59
N PRO A 31 -7.06 -45.99 -9.08
CA PRO A 31 -6.04 -45.46 -9.96
C PRO A 31 -4.72 -45.53 -9.21
N PRO A 32 -3.61 -45.88 -9.88
CA PRO A 32 -2.31 -45.97 -9.23
C PRO A 32 -2.06 -44.63 -8.53
N SER A 33 -1.88 -44.65 -7.21
CA SER A 33 -1.39 -43.49 -6.45
C SER A 33 -0.07 -43.16 -7.07
N GLY A 34 0.02 -42.02 -7.76
CA GLY A 34 1.28 -41.53 -8.33
C GLY A 34 2.40 -41.55 -7.28
N GLY A 35 3.63 -41.54 -7.74
CA GLY A 35 4.81 -41.38 -6.86
C GLY A 35 4.74 -40.14 -5.98
N PRO A 36 5.66 -39.96 -5.05
CA PRO A 36 5.72 -38.74 -4.26
C PRO A 36 5.78 -37.52 -5.19
N LYS A 37 4.96 -36.52 -4.88
CA LYS A 37 4.90 -35.27 -5.64
C LYS A 37 6.27 -34.58 -5.60
N ASP A 38 6.80 -34.20 -6.76
CA ASP A 38 8.03 -33.41 -6.81
C ASP A 38 7.79 -32.03 -6.19
N SER A 39 8.71 -31.62 -5.32
CA SER A 39 8.68 -30.33 -4.64
C SER A 39 9.91 -29.45 -4.95
N LEU A 40 10.80 -29.96 -5.83
CA LEU A 40 12.02 -29.25 -6.19
C LEU A 40 11.73 -28.30 -7.37
N PRO A 41 12.28 -27.09 -7.37
CA PRO A 41 12.17 -26.19 -8.51
C PRO A 41 13.15 -26.60 -9.62
N PRO A 42 12.91 -26.20 -10.89
CA PRO A 42 13.88 -26.33 -11.96
C PRO A 42 15.23 -25.74 -11.60
N TYR A 43 16.32 -26.34 -12.08
CA TYR A 43 17.67 -25.80 -11.94
C TYR A 43 18.39 -25.73 -13.27
N LEU A 44 19.34 -24.80 -13.39
CA LEU A 44 20.16 -24.59 -14.57
C LEU A 44 21.07 -25.78 -14.82
N ILE A 45 21.04 -26.35 -16.04
CA ILE A 45 21.95 -27.41 -16.49
C ILE A 45 22.95 -26.93 -17.55
N ALA A 46 22.58 -25.98 -18.38
CA ALA A 46 23.42 -25.44 -19.42
C ALA A 46 23.05 -24.03 -19.81
N ALA A 47 24.01 -23.21 -20.21
CA ALA A 47 23.75 -21.91 -20.84
C ALA A 47 24.78 -21.65 -21.96
N ARG A 48 24.34 -20.91 -22.99
CA ARG A 48 25.21 -20.43 -24.06
C ARG A 48 24.90 -18.94 -24.33
N PRO A 49 25.88 -18.02 -24.09
CA PRO A 49 27.15 -18.29 -23.41
C PRO A 49 26.97 -18.91 -22.04
N ILE A 50 28.00 -19.47 -21.46
CA ILE A 50 27.92 -20.01 -20.08
C ILE A 50 27.58 -18.87 -19.12
N ASP A 51 26.91 -19.19 -18.01
CA ASP A 51 26.65 -18.20 -16.96
C ASP A 51 27.98 -17.63 -16.44
N SER A 52 28.00 -16.32 -16.19
CA SER A 52 29.19 -15.57 -15.79
C SER A 52 30.31 -15.49 -16.86
N ALA A 53 30.00 -15.69 -18.14
CA ALA A 53 30.94 -15.55 -19.24
C ALA A 53 31.51 -14.13 -19.33
N LEU A 54 32.79 -14.02 -19.69
CA LEU A 54 33.51 -12.75 -19.84
C LEU A 54 33.88 -12.50 -21.30
N GLY A 55 34.00 -11.21 -21.69
CA GLY A 55 34.41 -10.79 -23.01
C GLY A 55 33.42 -11.19 -24.13
N VAL A 56 32.15 -11.40 -23.83
CA VAL A 56 31.15 -11.92 -24.77
C VAL A 56 30.13 -10.86 -25.15
N PHE A 57 29.72 -10.86 -26.44
CA PHE A 57 28.69 -9.96 -26.99
C PHE A 57 27.57 -10.81 -27.62
N PRO A 58 26.74 -11.49 -26.81
CA PRO A 58 25.77 -12.41 -27.35
C PRO A 58 24.62 -11.66 -28.02
N LYS A 59 24.25 -12.04 -29.24
CA LYS A 59 22.98 -11.69 -29.87
C LYS A 59 21.85 -12.64 -29.44
N GLU A 60 22.24 -13.83 -28.99
CA GLU A 60 21.33 -14.87 -28.54
C GLU A 60 21.91 -15.55 -27.31
N ILE A 61 21.05 -15.77 -26.29
CA ILE A 61 21.39 -16.49 -25.08
C ILE A 61 20.40 -17.66 -24.96
N LEU A 62 20.93 -18.84 -24.71
CA LEU A 62 20.16 -20.07 -24.43
C LEU A 62 20.39 -20.48 -22.98
N VAL A 63 19.32 -20.73 -22.23
CA VAL A 63 19.35 -21.15 -20.84
C VAL A 63 18.52 -22.42 -20.72
N GLY A 64 19.17 -23.57 -20.43
CA GLY A 64 18.55 -24.89 -20.34
C GLY A 64 18.42 -25.38 -18.92
N PHE A 65 17.28 -25.99 -18.60
CA PHE A 65 16.92 -26.51 -17.28
C PHE A 65 16.78 -28.04 -17.31
N ASN A 66 16.81 -28.65 -16.12
CA ASN A 66 16.71 -30.12 -15.92
C ASN A 66 15.33 -30.67 -16.28
N GLU A 67 14.30 -29.85 -16.34
CA GLU A 67 12.91 -30.23 -16.56
C GLU A 67 12.17 -29.20 -17.44
N TYR A 68 10.97 -29.59 -17.89
CA TYR A 68 10.14 -28.72 -18.71
C TYR A 68 9.65 -27.52 -17.89
N ILE A 69 9.80 -26.33 -18.47
CA ILE A 69 9.43 -25.08 -17.83
C ILE A 69 8.28 -24.39 -18.55
N THR A 70 7.49 -23.65 -17.78
CA THR A 70 6.51 -22.72 -18.32
C THR A 70 7.03 -21.28 -18.15
N SER A 71 6.72 -20.47 -19.15
CA SER A 71 7.22 -19.09 -19.26
C SER A 71 6.13 -18.04 -19.08
N ASN A 72 5.08 -18.38 -18.35
CA ASN A 72 3.99 -17.43 -18.12
C ASN A 72 4.51 -16.18 -17.41
N ALA A 73 4.24 -15.01 -18.01
CA ALA A 73 4.60 -13.70 -17.48
C ALA A 73 6.12 -13.43 -17.35
N ILE A 74 6.99 -14.07 -18.17
CA ILE A 74 8.44 -13.73 -18.18
C ILE A 74 8.64 -12.23 -18.46
N GLN A 75 7.96 -11.66 -19.44
CA GLN A 75 8.14 -10.26 -19.82
C GLN A 75 7.80 -9.28 -18.68
N GLU A 76 6.82 -9.62 -17.85
CA GLU A 76 6.43 -8.78 -16.70
C GLU A 76 7.41 -8.88 -15.53
N ASN A 77 8.10 -10.00 -15.39
CA ASN A 77 9.01 -10.27 -14.28
C ASN A 77 10.48 -10.04 -14.62
N LEU A 78 10.81 -10.01 -15.91
CA LEU A 78 12.19 -9.86 -16.34
C LEU A 78 12.74 -8.47 -16.03
N ILE A 79 13.91 -8.43 -15.41
CA ILE A 79 14.69 -7.20 -15.20
C ILE A 79 16.05 -7.40 -15.80
N ILE A 80 16.43 -6.52 -16.73
CA ILE A 80 17.76 -6.52 -17.35
C ILE A 80 18.51 -5.28 -16.90
N SER A 81 19.69 -5.47 -16.38
CA SER A 81 20.56 -4.43 -15.86
C SER A 81 21.96 -4.52 -16.49
N PRO A 82 22.47 -3.40 -17.06
CA PRO A 82 21.79 -2.15 -17.30
C PRO A 82 20.61 -2.29 -18.28
N THR A 83 19.66 -1.34 -18.21
CA THR A 83 18.43 -1.38 -18.99
C THR A 83 18.73 -1.23 -20.49
N LEU A 84 18.20 -2.15 -21.29
CA LEU A 84 18.30 -2.09 -22.76
C LEU A 84 17.30 -1.07 -23.35
N LYS A 85 17.61 -0.51 -24.51
CA LYS A 85 16.68 0.39 -25.23
C LYS A 85 15.44 -0.36 -25.70
N ASN A 86 15.63 -1.56 -26.23
CA ASN A 86 14.59 -2.47 -26.68
C ASN A 86 14.54 -3.70 -25.79
N MET A 87 13.34 -4.13 -25.42
CA MET A 87 13.17 -5.40 -24.70
C MET A 87 13.60 -6.54 -25.62
N PRO A 88 14.39 -7.51 -25.12
CA PRO A 88 14.78 -8.67 -25.91
C PRO A 88 13.55 -9.55 -26.19
N LEU A 89 13.62 -10.29 -27.31
CA LEU A 89 12.63 -11.31 -27.62
C LEU A 89 12.93 -12.57 -26.81
N ILE A 90 11.93 -13.04 -26.05
CA ILE A 90 12.07 -14.23 -25.20
C ILE A 90 11.10 -15.29 -25.69
N ASP A 91 11.67 -16.47 -25.98
CA ASP A 91 10.93 -17.67 -26.34
C ASP A 91 11.32 -18.80 -25.38
N ALA A 92 10.35 -19.41 -24.72
CA ALA A 92 10.59 -20.54 -23.85
C ALA A 92 9.89 -21.75 -24.42
N ARG A 93 10.67 -22.81 -24.67
CA ARG A 93 10.18 -24.07 -25.23
C ARG A 93 10.80 -25.24 -24.50
N LEU A 94 9.94 -26.18 -24.13
CA LEU A 94 10.35 -27.37 -23.39
C LEU A 94 11.11 -26.97 -22.10
N ASN A 95 12.38 -27.26 -22.03
CA ASN A 95 13.26 -26.96 -20.91
C ASN A 95 14.26 -25.82 -21.20
N THR A 96 14.06 -25.03 -22.25
CA THR A 96 15.03 -24.01 -22.69
C THR A 96 14.37 -22.64 -22.87
N ILE A 97 15.01 -21.62 -22.31
CA ILE A 97 14.71 -20.21 -22.58
C ILE A 97 15.70 -19.67 -23.58
N LYS A 98 15.20 -19.08 -24.65
CA LYS A 98 15.94 -18.39 -25.69
C LYS A 98 15.70 -16.88 -25.60
N ILE A 99 16.77 -16.11 -25.45
CA ILE A 99 16.74 -14.66 -25.32
C ILE A 99 17.50 -14.05 -26.51
N ARG A 100 16.82 -13.25 -27.33
CA ARG A 100 17.45 -12.54 -28.45
C ARG A 100 17.58 -11.06 -28.13
N ILE A 101 18.82 -10.59 -28.09
CA ILE A 101 19.17 -9.20 -27.83
C ILE A 101 19.35 -8.49 -29.18
N THR A 102 18.54 -7.45 -29.40
CA THR A 102 18.57 -6.65 -30.63
C THR A 102 19.42 -5.39 -30.51
N ASP A 103 19.67 -4.97 -29.26
CA ASP A 103 20.46 -3.78 -28.95
C ASP A 103 21.96 -4.05 -29.09
N THR A 104 22.71 -2.98 -29.36
CA THR A 104 24.17 -3.00 -29.25
C THR A 104 24.56 -2.94 -27.79
N LEU A 105 25.27 -3.94 -27.32
CA LEU A 105 25.77 -4.01 -25.94
C LEU A 105 26.91 -3.01 -25.72
N LEU A 106 26.94 -2.41 -24.54
CA LEU A 106 28.02 -1.51 -24.11
C LEU A 106 29.30 -2.30 -23.84
N ASN A 107 30.45 -1.71 -24.15
CA ASN A 107 31.75 -2.30 -23.81
C ASN A 107 32.02 -2.28 -22.30
N ASN A 108 32.83 -3.19 -21.82
CA ASN A 108 33.28 -3.30 -20.42
C ASN A 108 32.09 -3.19 -19.42
N THR A 109 31.01 -3.90 -19.69
CA THR A 109 29.77 -3.79 -18.93
C THR A 109 29.28 -5.17 -18.52
N THR A 110 28.91 -5.32 -17.26
CA THR A 110 28.26 -6.52 -16.76
C THR A 110 26.74 -6.41 -16.95
N TYR A 111 26.17 -7.39 -17.62
CA TYR A 111 24.74 -7.54 -17.82
C TYR A 111 24.20 -8.63 -16.91
N SER A 112 23.14 -8.33 -16.17
CA SER A 112 22.38 -9.30 -15.40
C SER A 112 20.95 -9.38 -15.90
N ILE A 113 20.43 -10.59 -16.05
CA ILE A 113 19.07 -10.88 -16.50
C ILE A 113 18.39 -11.63 -15.35
N GLN A 114 17.53 -10.93 -14.63
CA GLN A 114 16.80 -11.47 -13.47
C GLN A 114 15.41 -11.90 -13.91
N PHE A 115 15.03 -13.13 -13.60
CA PHE A 115 13.75 -13.71 -14.00
C PHE A 115 12.69 -13.63 -12.89
N GLY A 116 13.07 -13.21 -11.68
CA GLY A 116 12.15 -13.16 -10.54
C GLY A 116 11.51 -14.53 -10.25
N ASN A 117 10.19 -14.61 -10.34
CA ASN A 117 9.41 -15.83 -10.13
C ASN A 117 8.80 -16.36 -11.45
N ALA A 118 9.33 -15.97 -12.61
CA ALA A 118 8.76 -16.32 -13.91
C ALA A 118 9.03 -17.75 -14.37
N ILE A 119 10.07 -18.38 -13.85
CA ILE A 119 10.45 -19.74 -14.23
C ILE A 119 9.86 -20.73 -13.22
N LYS A 120 9.05 -21.65 -13.72
CA LYS A 120 8.47 -22.73 -12.92
C LYS A 120 8.37 -23.99 -13.77
N ASP A 121 8.37 -25.17 -13.14
CA ASP A 121 8.11 -26.41 -13.85
C ASP A 121 6.66 -26.48 -14.37
N VAL A 122 6.45 -27.35 -15.35
CA VAL A 122 5.14 -27.52 -16.02
C VAL A 122 4.21 -28.38 -15.19
N ASN A 123 4.74 -29.40 -14.48
CA ASN A 123 3.93 -30.44 -13.85
C ASN A 123 3.37 -30.00 -12.51
N GLU A 124 4.24 -29.62 -11.57
CA GLU A 124 3.89 -29.27 -10.19
C GLU A 124 3.77 -27.77 -9.96
N GLY A 125 4.38 -26.95 -10.81
CA GLY A 125 4.39 -25.50 -10.70
C GLY A 125 5.40 -24.96 -9.69
N ASN A 126 6.44 -25.75 -9.34
CA ASN A 126 7.50 -25.31 -8.42
C ASN A 126 8.31 -24.16 -9.03
N ILE A 127 8.50 -23.09 -8.28
CA ILE A 127 9.07 -21.84 -8.78
C ILE A 127 10.55 -21.77 -8.51
N LEU A 128 11.37 -21.57 -9.56
CA LEU A 128 12.76 -21.17 -9.43
C LEU A 128 12.85 -19.68 -9.05
N LYS A 129 13.04 -19.41 -7.76
CA LYS A 129 13.01 -18.05 -7.22
C LYS A 129 14.32 -17.32 -7.50
N ASN A 130 14.19 -16.05 -7.94
CA ASN A 130 15.29 -15.10 -8.08
C ASN A 130 16.45 -15.58 -8.97
N PHE A 131 16.19 -16.47 -9.93
CA PHE A 131 17.21 -16.88 -10.88
C PHE A 131 17.72 -15.68 -11.67
N THR A 132 19.06 -15.56 -11.75
CA THR A 132 19.74 -14.47 -12.45
C THR A 132 20.82 -15.09 -13.32
N TYR A 133 20.77 -14.78 -14.61
CA TYR A 133 21.84 -15.10 -15.57
C TYR A 133 22.69 -13.85 -15.76
N VAL A 134 24.02 -14.02 -15.76
CA VAL A 134 24.97 -12.89 -15.81
C VAL A 134 26.02 -13.14 -16.91
N PHE A 135 26.48 -12.08 -17.54
CA PHE A 135 27.64 -12.09 -18.44
C PHE A 135 28.30 -10.71 -18.48
N SER A 136 29.54 -10.62 -18.94
CA SER A 136 30.22 -9.35 -19.12
C SER A 136 30.78 -9.23 -20.54
N THR A 137 30.68 -8.03 -21.12
CA THR A 137 31.38 -7.66 -22.35
C THR A 137 32.84 -7.28 -22.10
N GLY A 138 33.22 -7.12 -20.83
CA GLY A 138 34.57 -6.83 -20.36
C GLY A 138 35.31 -8.06 -19.85
N ALA A 139 36.52 -7.84 -19.34
CA ALA A 139 37.41 -8.90 -18.81
C ALA A 139 37.05 -9.36 -17.39
N SER A 140 36.10 -8.71 -16.73
CA SER A 140 35.66 -9.05 -15.38
C SER A 140 34.17 -8.76 -15.19
N LEU A 141 33.58 -9.36 -14.15
CA LEU A 141 32.25 -8.98 -13.65
C LEU A 141 32.39 -7.82 -12.66
N ASP A 142 31.45 -6.88 -12.73
CA ASP A 142 31.28 -5.87 -11.69
C ASP A 142 30.80 -6.51 -10.40
N THR A 143 31.25 -5.99 -9.24
CA THR A 143 30.98 -6.58 -7.92
C THR A 143 30.17 -5.67 -7.00
N GLY A 144 29.85 -4.45 -7.46
CA GLY A 144 29.11 -3.47 -6.67
C GLY A 144 27.72 -3.96 -6.29
N LYS A 145 27.32 -3.69 -5.04
CA LYS A 145 26.01 -4.05 -4.51
C LYS A 145 25.39 -2.89 -3.76
N ILE A 146 24.08 -2.74 -3.85
CA ILE A 146 23.30 -1.84 -3.01
C ILE A 146 22.10 -2.61 -2.47
N ASN A 147 21.95 -2.59 -1.15
CA ASN A 147 20.79 -3.16 -0.46
C ASN A 147 20.09 -2.09 0.37
N GLY A 148 18.77 -2.19 0.45
CA GLY A 148 18.01 -1.26 1.25
C GLY A 148 16.54 -1.62 1.39
N LYS A 149 15.80 -0.70 1.98
CA LYS A 149 14.37 -0.80 2.23
C LYS A 149 13.66 0.50 1.88
N VAL A 150 12.47 0.38 1.32
CA VAL A 150 11.56 1.51 1.04
C VAL A 150 10.37 1.43 1.99
N ILE A 151 10.02 2.55 2.59
CA ILE A 151 8.87 2.71 3.50
C ILE A 151 8.08 3.94 3.04
N LEU A 152 6.76 3.89 3.11
CA LEU A 152 5.91 5.04 2.91
C LEU A 152 6.09 6.01 4.09
N ALA A 153 6.48 7.24 3.82
CA ALA A 153 6.82 8.23 4.84
C ALA A 153 5.63 8.57 5.75
N GLU A 154 4.44 8.71 5.17
CA GLU A 154 3.21 9.11 5.86
C GLU A 154 2.62 8.00 6.75
N SER A 155 2.76 6.74 6.36
CA SER A 155 2.09 5.63 7.05
C SER A 155 3.04 4.66 7.77
N GLY A 156 4.33 4.70 7.45
CA GLY A 156 5.30 3.71 7.92
C GLY A 156 5.11 2.32 7.34
N LYS A 157 4.16 2.14 6.42
CA LYS A 157 3.85 0.86 5.75
C LYS A 157 4.76 0.63 4.54
N VAL A 158 4.67 -0.54 3.93
CA VAL A 158 5.40 -0.92 2.72
C VAL A 158 4.44 -0.97 1.54
N ASP A 159 4.89 -0.44 0.39
CA ASP A 159 4.22 -0.62 -0.90
C ASP A 159 5.18 -1.34 -1.86
N SER A 160 4.93 -2.63 -2.07
CA SER A 160 5.75 -3.47 -2.95
C SER A 160 5.51 -3.25 -4.45
N SER A 161 4.56 -2.41 -4.83
CA SER A 161 4.31 -2.02 -6.23
C SER A 161 5.34 -1.03 -6.76
N LEU A 162 6.12 -0.40 -5.86
CA LEU A 162 7.18 0.54 -6.21
C LEU A 162 8.41 -0.16 -6.76
N VAL A 163 9.21 0.58 -7.51
CA VAL A 163 10.52 0.18 -8.00
C VAL A 163 11.59 1.16 -7.54
N VAL A 164 12.79 0.65 -7.32
CA VAL A 164 13.97 1.45 -7.04
C VAL A 164 14.78 1.62 -8.32
N ILE A 165 15.26 2.82 -8.56
CA ILE A 165 15.97 3.24 -9.76
C ILE A 165 17.33 3.78 -9.39
N LEU A 166 18.35 3.42 -10.17
CA LEU A 166 19.67 4.05 -10.11
C LEU A 166 19.98 4.74 -11.44
N GLN A 167 20.49 5.94 -11.30
CA GLN A 167 21.02 6.75 -12.42
C GLN A 167 22.45 7.19 -12.08
N PRO A 168 23.40 7.23 -13.03
CA PRO A 168 24.69 7.87 -12.78
C PRO A 168 24.51 9.30 -12.29
N ALA A 169 25.27 9.69 -11.27
CA ALA A 169 25.16 11.01 -10.62
C ALA A 169 25.59 12.21 -11.47
N THR A 170 25.88 12.00 -12.77
CA THR A 170 26.35 13.04 -13.70
C THR A 170 25.27 13.99 -14.18
N LYS A 171 23.97 13.64 -14.02
CA LYS A 171 22.83 14.41 -14.54
C LYS A 171 21.67 14.41 -13.55
N ASP A 172 21.46 15.51 -12.86
CA ASP A 172 20.34 15.67 -11.92
C ASP A 172 18.94 15.59 -12.57
N SER A 173 18.85 15.95 -13.86
CA SER A 173 17.57 15.95 -14.58
C SER A 173 17.22 14.62 -15.25
N ALA A 174 18.05 13.59 -15.12
CA ALA A 174 17.84 12.31 -15.80
C ALA A 174 16.52 11.63 -15.37
N ILE A 175 16.15 11.74 -14.07
CA ILE A 175 14.93 11.15 -13.54
C ILE A 175 13.64 11.68 -14.20
N PHE A 176 13.67 12.89 -14.73
CA PHE A 176 12.52 13.50 -15.40
C PHE A 176 12.42 13.12 -16.90
N LYS A 177 13.56 12.86 -17.54
CA LYS A 177 13.65 12.80 -19.01
C LYS A 177 14.11 11.46 -19.55
N GLU A 178 15.00 10.77 -18.85
CA GLU A 178 15.67 9.57 -19.33
C GLU A 178 15.05 8.30 -18.72
N ARG A 179 15.18 7.17 -19.42
CA ARG A 179 14.87 5.87 -18.82
C ARG A 179 15.95 5.52 -17.79
N PRO A 180 15.61 4.76 -16.73
CA PRO A 180 16.61 4.37 -15.73
C PRO A 180 17.69 3.48 -16.32
N ASN A 181 18.95 3.69 -15.90
CA ASN A 181 20.05 2.79 -16.25
C ASN A 181 19.90 1.44 -15.54
N TYR A 182 19.49 1.48 -14.28
CA TYR A 182 19.24 0.29 -13.46
C TYR A 182 17.94 0.47 -12.71
N TYR A 183 17.16 -0.60 -12.58
CA TYR A 183 16.01 -0.62 -11.68
C TYR A 183 15.82 -2.02 -11.09
N THR A 184 15.18 -2.10 -9.94
CA THR A 184 14.79 -3.34 -9.27
C THR A 184 13.43 -3.20 -8.61
N LYS A 185 12.73 -4.32 -8.43
CA LYS A 185 11.44 -4.39 -7.73
C LYS A 185 11.66 -4.56 -6.23
N LEU A 186 10.68 -4.13 -5.45
CA LEU A 186 10.64 -4.41 -4.01
C LEU A 186 10.08 -5.81 -3.76
N ASN A 187 10.57 -6.47 -2.72
CA ASN A 187 9.92 -7.67 -2.19
C ASN A 187 8.74 -7.29 -1.27
N GLY A 188 7.97 -8.28 -0.79
CA GLY A 188 6.81 -8.05 0.08
C GLY A 188 7.14 -7.37 1.42
N LYS A 189 8.42 -7.26 1.80
CA LYS A 189 8.91 -6.55 2.98
C LYS A 189 9.45 -5.15 2.66
N GLY A 190 9.33 -4.69 1.41
CA GLY A 190 9.85 -3.42 0.93
C GLY A 190 11.35 -3.39 0.73
N GLN A 191 12.03 -4.53 0.73
CA GLN A 191 13.46 -4.62 0.54
C GLN A 191 13.81 -4.69 -0.93
N PHE A 192 14.95 -4.13 -1.31
CA PHE A 192 15.50 -4.16 -2.64
C PHE A 192 16.98 -4.53 -2.63
N SER A 193 17.45 -5.05 -3.76
CA SER A 193 18.86 -5.34 -3.97
C SER A 193 19.24 -5.06 -5.42
N PHE A 194 20.38 -4.41 -5.59
CA PHE A 194 21.10 -4.32 -6.86
C PHE A 194 22.40 -5.11 -6.71
N ASN A 195 22.72 -5.87 -7.73
CA ASN A 195 23.98 -6.64 -7.81
C ASN A 195 24.68 -6.31 -9.13
N PHE A 196 25.96 -6.61 -9.20
CA PHE A 196 26.77 -6.45 -10.42
C PHE A 196 26.80 -5.01 -10.94
N LEU A 197 26.89 -4.04 -10.02
CA LEU A 197 26.98 -2.63 -10.37
C LEU A 197 28.44 -2.24 -10.61
N PRO A 198 28.75 -1.47 -11.66
CA PRO A 198 30.04 -0.81 -11.84
C PRO A 198 30.35 0.11 -10.66
N LYS A 199 31.63 0.29 -10.37
CA LYS A 199 32.10 1.32 -9.41
C LYS A 199 31.70 2.69 -9.94
N GLY A 200 31.25 3.57 -9.05
CA GLY A 200 30.85 4.90 -9.44
C GLY A 200 29.87 5.56 -8.47
N ALA A 201 29.44 6.77 -8.83
CA ALA A 201 28.48 7.56 -8.10
C ALA A 201 27.09 7.44 -8.75
N TYR A 202 26.08 7.17 -7.94
CA TYR A 202 24.70 6.96 -8.38
C TYR A 202 23.71 7.76 -7.56
N ASN A 203 22.77 8.38 -8.24
CA ASN A 203 21.56 8.90 -7.62
C ASN A 203 20.54 7.74 -7.54
N ILE A 204 19.89 7.60 -6.39
CA ILE A 204 18.86 6.61 -6.14
C ILE A 204 17.50 7.26 -5.99
N PHE A 205 16.49 6.64 -6.61
CA PHE A 205 15.12 7.12 -6.60
C PHE A 205 14.15 5.95 -6.44
N VAL A 206 12.95 6.25 -5.93
CA VAL A 206 11.83 5.30 -5.88
C VAL A 206 10.65 5.88 -6.64
N LEU A 207 9.99 5.05 -7.44
CA LEU A 207 8.86 5.43 -8.29
C LEU A 207 7.83 4.30 -8.37
N PRO A 208 6.58 4.57 -8.77
CA PRO A 208 5.66 3.54 -9.22
C PRO A 208 6.24 2.76 -10.41
N ASN A 209 5.92 1.48 -10.50
CA ASN A 209 6.35 0.63 -11.61
C ASN A 209 5.50 0.86 -12.86
N ASP A 210 5.46 2.08 -13.36
CA ASP A 210 4.82 2.42 -14.63
C ASP A 210 5.75 2.19 -15.83
N TYR A 211 5.21 2.33 -17.04
CA TYR A 211 5.97 2.12 -18.28
C TYR A 211 7.14 3.10 -18.43
N THR A 212 6.95 4.35 -18.00
CA THR A 212 7.93 5.42 -18.20
C THR A 212 9.07 5.38 -17.20
N LYS A 213 8.77 4.96 -15.97
CA LYS A 213 9.66 5.02 -14.79
C LYS A 213 10.33 6.38 -14.66
N LYS A 214 9.53 7.45 -14.85
CA LYS A 214 9.96 8.85 -14.76
C LYS A 214 9.15 9.60 -13.71
N TYR A 215 9.79 10.58 -13.07
CA TYR A 215 9.11 11.49 -12.17
C TYR A 215 8.58 12.71 -12.94
N ASP A 216 7.50 12.52 -13.68
CA ASP A 216 6.84 13.51 -14.54
C ASP A 216 5.64 14.20 -13.86
N ASP A 217 5.20 13.69 -12.72
CA ASP A 217 4.09 14.21 -11.93
C ASP A 217 4.44 14.20 -10.43
N SER A 218 4.28 15.37 -9.77
CA SER A 218 4.55 15.53 -8.33
C SER A 218 3.60 14.74 -7.43
N THR A 219 2.48 14.27 -7.95
CA THR A 219 1.53 13.43 -7.21
C THR A 219 1.89 11.95 -7.22
N LYS A 220 2.91 11.53 -7.98
CA LYS A 220 3.44 10.17 -7.91
C LYS A 220 4.17 9.95 -6.58
N LEU A 221 4.06 8.74 -6.03
CA LEU A 221 4.92 8.32 -4.94
C LEU A 221 6.39 8.40 -5.37
N PHE A 222 7.21 9.07 -4.56
CA PHE A 222 8.60 9.33 -4.88
C PHE A 222 9.48 9.25 -3.64
N ALA A 223 10.69 8.74 -3.77
CA ALA A 223 11.73 8.88 -2.76
C ALA A 223 13.07 9.16 -3.42
N PHE A 224 13.96 9.83 -2.69
CA PHE A 224 15.32 10.16 -3.12
C PHE A 224 16.26 10.22 -1.92
N LEU A 225 17.56 10.23 -2.18
CA LEU A 225 18.58 10.61 -1.20
C LEU A 225 19.12 11.99 -1.53
N ASP A 226 19.53 12.73 -0.49
CA ASP A 226 20.05 14.10 -0.64
C ASP A 226 21.42 14.14 -1.34
N SER A 227 22.15 13.03 -1.27
CA SER A 227 23.48 12.90 -1.89
C SER A 227 23.59 11.61 -2.71
N ALA A 228 24.45 11.65 -3.71
CA ALA A 228 24.78 10.46 -4.50
C ALA A 228 25.45 9.38 -3.63
N ILE A 229 25.18 8.13 -3.98
CA ILE A 229 25.81 6.96 -3.37
C ILE A 229 27.08 6.63 -4.17
N HIS A 230 28.20 6.55 -3.48
CA HIS A 230 29.46 6.07 -4.06
C HIS A 230 29.59 4.56 -3.82
N ILE A 231 29.73 3.78 -4.89
CA ILE A 231 29.87 2.35 -4.87
C ILE A 231 31.34 2.00 -5.16
N GLU A 232 31.99 1.39 -4.18
CA GLU A 232 33.28 0.76 -4.32
C GLU A 232 33.14 -0.77 -4.28
N THR A 233 32.32 -1.27 -3.34
CA THR A 233 31.99 -2.68 -3.18
C THR A 233 30.50 -2.86 -2.85
N THR A 234 30.18 -2.91 -1.57
CA THR A 234 28.80 -3.10 -1.09
C THR A 234 28.35 -1.91 -0.26
N LYS A 235 27.13 -1.44 -0.50
CA LYS A 235 26.42 -0.47 0.34
C LYS A 235 25.15 -1.12 0.87
N ASP A 236 25.12 -1.35 2.17
CA ASP A 236 24.01 -2.01 2.85
C ASP A 236 23.19 -1.02 3.68
N SER A 237 21.98 -1.47 4.03
CA SER A 237 21.10 -0.80 4.99
C SER A 237 20.63 0.60 4.60
N LEU A 238 20.48 0.86 3.30
CA LEU A 238 19.85 2.11 2.85
C LEU A 238 18.36 2.10 3.19
N GLN A 239 17.89 3.22 3.72
CA GLN A 239 16.46 3.41 3.98
C GLN A 239 15.96 4.62 3.20
N LEU A 240 14.89 4.41 2.43
CA LEU A 240 14.26 5.41 1.59
C LEU A 240 12.81 5.58 2.03
N TYR A 241 12.38 6.83 2.10
CA TYR A 241 11.03 7.20 2.52
C TYR A 241 10.25 7.74 1.33
N ALA A 242 9.28 6.95 0.86
CA ALA A 242 8.44 7.34 -0.26
C ALA A 242 7.28 8.22 0.19
N PHE A 243 7.08 9.32 -0.52
CA PHE A 243 6.06 10.32 -0.25
C PHE A 243 5.35 10.75 -1.52
N GLN A 244 4.17 11.31 -1.40
CA GLN A 244 3.46 12.03 -2.45
C GLN A 244 3.68 13.52 -2.26
N GLY A 245 4.12 14.24 -3.28
CA GLY A 245 4.22 15.70 -3.20
C GLY A 245 2.85 16.34 -2.97
N ALA A 246 2.82 17.55 -2.41
CA ALA A 246 1.59 18.29 -2.19
C ALA A 246 0.81 18.41 -3.51
N LYS A 247 -0.45 18.01 -3.51
CA LYS A 247 -1.35 18.26 -4.64
C LYS A 247 -1.39 19.77 -4.87
N LYS A 248 -1.00 20.24 -6.05
CA LYS A 248 -1.33 21.61 -6.44
C LYS A 248 -2.83 21.78 -6.28
N PRO A 249 -3.31 22.85 -5.61
CA PRO A 249 -4.74 23.14 -5.59
C PRO A 249 -5.20 23.15 -7.05
N GLU A 250 -6.04 22.18 -7.41
CA GLU A 250 -6.65 22.20 -8.73
C GLU A 250 -7.32 23.55 -8.90
N LYS A 251 -6.85 24.37 -9.86
CA LYS A 251 -7.67 25.43 -10.40
C LYS A 251 -8.89 24.70 -10.95
N ARG A 252 -9.98 24.72 -10.19
CA ARG A 252 -11.28 24.22 -10.67
C ARG A 252 -11.55 24.95 -11.97
N ASN A 253 -11.26 24.32 -13.10
CA ASN A 253 -11.73 24.78 -14.38
C ASN A 253 -13.25 24.81 -14.26
N ALA A 254 -13.81 26.02 -14.47
CA ALA A 254 -15.23 26.22 -14.52
C ALA A 254 -15.85 25.09 -15.37
N SER A 255 -16.67 24.29 -14.69
CA SER A 255 -17.35 23.14 -15.27
C SER A 255 -18.00 23.50 -16.60
N THR A 256 -17.78 22.67 -17.61
CA THR A 256 -18.58 22.58 -18.82
C THR A 256 -20.07 22.72 -18.50
N PRO A 257 -20.85 23.53 -19.22
CA PRO A 257 -22.26 23.78 -18.89
C PRO A 257 -23.04 22.47 -19.05
N VAL A 258 -23.43 21.88 -17.92
CA VAL A 258 -24.42 20.79 -17.89
C VAL A 258 -25.76 21.40 -18.34
N LYS A 259 -26.39 20.80 -19.35
CA LYS A 259 -27.69 21.12 -19.87
C LYS A 259 -28.70 21.28 -18.71
N LYS A 260 -29.24 22.48 -18.56
CA LYS A 260 -30.29 22.81 -17.59
C LYS A 260 -31.55 21.98 -17.85
N ASN A 261 -31.76 20.95 -17.01
CA ASN A 261 -33.14 20.55 -16.73
C ASN A 261 -33.62 21.41 -15.55
N LYS A 262 -34.68 22.19 -15.80
CA LYS A 262 -35.37 22.99 -14.81
C LYS A 262 -35.88 22.13 -13.67
N VAL A 263 -35.36 22.32 -12.44
CA VAL A 263 -36.11 22.25 -11.17
C VAL A 263 -35.22 22.83 -10.06
N ALA A 264 -35.78 23.81 -9.33
CA ALA A 264 -35.31 24.44 -8.08
C ALA A 264 -33.92 25.10 -8.12
N GLY A 265 -33.80 26.33 -7.64
CA GLY A 265 -32.57 27.10 -7.51
C GLY A 265 -31.48 26.32 -6.75
N PRO A 266 -30.23 26.73 -6.89
CA PRO A 266 -29.11 26.02 -6.28
C PRO A 266 -29.26 26.03 -4.75
N VAL A 267 -29.38 24.82 -4.20
CA VAL A 267 -29.62 24.57 -2.78
C VAL A 267 -28.31 24.21 -2.12
N LEU A 268 -27.98 24.92 -1.05
CA LEU A 268 -26.84 24.60 -0.22
C LEU A 268 -27.13 23.32 0.58
N LYS A 269 -26.20 22.34 0.49
CA LYS A 269 -26.27 21.07 1.22
C LYS A 269 -25.01 20.89 2.06
N TYR A 270 -25.11 20.15 3.15
CA TYR A 270 -23.98 19.79 3.99
C TYR A 270 -24.02 18.33 4.42
N SER A 271 -22.86 17.81 4.78
CA SER A 271 -22.69 16.55 5.50
C SER A 271 -22.23 16.81 6.92
N LYS A 272 -22.55 15.91 7.84
CA LYS A 272 -22.07 15.92 9.22
C LYS A 272 -21.01 14.84 9.43
N ASP A 273 -20.12 15.05 10.39
CA ASP A 273 -18.97 14.17 10.67
C ASP A 273 -19.29 12.98 11.59
N PHE A 274 -20.54 12.79 11.98
CA PHE A 274 -20.98 11.67 12.82
C PHE A 274 -22.16 10.92 12.22
N ASP A 275 -22.21 9.61 12.46
CA ASP A 275 -23.25 8.73 11.95
C ASP A 275 -24.48 8.71 12.88
N GLY A 276 -25.67 8.57 12.26
CA GLY A 276 -26.92 8.54 13.01
C GLY A 276 -27.15 9.82 13.80
N ASN A 277 -27.51 9.68 15.09
CA ASN A 277 -27.77 10.77 16.00
C ASN A 277 -26.86 10.78 17.25
N GLU A 278 -25.75 10.01 17.24
CA GLU A 278 -24.82 9.97 18.34
C GLU A 278 -23.53 10.72 18.02
N HIS A 279 -23.14 11.62 18.93
CA HIS A 279 -21.94 12.44 18.81
C HIS A 279 -20.90 12.08 19.86
N ASP A 280 -19.62 12.05 19.45
CA ASP A 280 -18.47 11.81 20.33
C ASP A 280 -18.12 13.09 21.11
N ILE A 281 -18.00 13.02 22.44
CA ILE A 281 -17.69 14.16 23.28
C ILE A 281 -16.28 14.72 23.13
N LEU A 282 -15.35 13.95 22.53
CA LEU A 282 -13.93 14.32 22.41
C LEU A 282 -13.64 15.18 21.18
N HIS A 283 -14.59 15.32 20.29
CA HIS A 283 -14.43 16.09 19.06
C HIS A 283 -15.47 17.19 18.93
N PRO A 284 -15.14 18.31 18.26
CA PRO A 284 -16.14 19.26 17.82
C PRO A 284 -17.01 18.64 16.73
N ILE A 285 -18.25 19.12 16.56
CA ILE A 285 -19.07 18.77 15.39
C ILE A 285 -18.53 19.51 14.17
N GLN A 286 -18.41 18.82 13.06
CA GLN A 286 -18.05 19.39 11.76
C GLN A 286 -19.21 19.24 10.76
N LEU A 287 -19.57 20.36 10.13
CA LEU A 287 -20.53 20.39 9.04
C LEU A 287 -19.81 20.84 7.78
N THR A 288 -19.69 19.95 6.79
CA THR A 288 -18.94 20.21 5.56
C THR A 288 -19.88 20.44 4.39
N PHE A 289 -19.69 21.54 3.70
CA PHE A 289 -20.45 22.00 2.52
C PHE A 289 -19.68 21.68 1.23
N GLU A 290 -20.34 21.76 0.09
CA GLU A 290 -19.70 21.52 -1.21
C GLU A 290 -18.81 22.68 -1.66
N THR A 291 -19.06 23.89 -1.14
CA THR A 291 -18.38 25.14 -1.53
C THR A 291 -18.02 25.96 -0.28
N PRO A 292 -17.01 26.84 -0.36
CA PRO A 292 -16.71 27.79 0.70
C PRO A 292 -17.94 28.62 1.09
N ILE A 293 -18.07 28.84 2.39
CA ILE A 293 -19.26 29.47 2.99
C ILE A 293 -18.92 30.74 3.80
N HIS A 294 -19.93 31.55 4.05
CA HIS A 294 -19.87 32.73 4.91
C HIS A 294 -21.06 32.73 5.84
N PHE A 295 -20.86 33.18 7.09
CA PHE A 295 -21.96 33.39 8.02
C PHE A 295 -22.77 34.67 7.67
N ASN A 296 -24.06 34.60 8.00
CA ASN A 296 -24.92 35.74 8.04
C ASN A 296 -25.26 36.06 9.51
N ASP A 297 -24.62 37.08 10.06
CA ASP A 297 -24.72 37.44 11.48
C ASP A 297 -26.15 37.80 11.93
N SER A 298 -27.04 38.15 10.99
CA SER A 298 -28.46 38.43 11.30
C SER A 298 -29.27 37.17 11.63
N PHE A 299 -28.74 35.99 11.28
CA PHE A 299 -29.40 34.70 11.50
C PHE A 299 -28.41 33.69 12.07
N PRO A 300 -27.97 33.84 13.32
CA PRO A 300 -26.89 32.99 13.88
C PRO A 300 -27.32 31.53 14.02
N ILE A 301 -26.37 30.62 13.74
CA ILE A 301 -26.51 29.21 14.12
C ILE A 301 -26.46 29.13 15.64
N THR A 302 -27.30 28.31 16.24
CA THR A 302 -27.37 28.20 17.70
C THR A 302 -27.38 26.75 18.17
N LEU A 303 -26.54 26.45 19.16
CA LEU A 303 -26.61 25.20 19.92
C LEU A 303 -27.59 25.40 21.09
N CYS A 304 -28.54 24.48 21.24
CA CYS A 304 -29.60 24.54 22.24
C CYS A 304 -29.72 23.21 23.00
N ASP A 305 -30.30 23.27 24.18
CA ASP A 305 -30.80 22.09 24.90
C ASP A 305 -32.15 21.59 24.33
N THR A 306 -32.75 20.60 25.00
CA THR A 306 -34.05 20.03 24.61
C THR A 306 -35.23 20.97 24.76
N LEU A 307 -35.11 22.04 25.53
CA LEU A 307 -36.11 23.09 25.74
C LEU A 307 -35.89 24.29 24.80
N ASN A 308 -34.98 24.18 23.81
CA ASN A 308 -34.57 25.25 22.91
C ASN A 308 -33.90 26.45 23.62
N LYS A 309 -33.39 26.25 24.85
CA LYS A 309 -32.59 27.27 25.52
C LYS A 309 -31.18 27.28 24.91
N LYS A 310 -30.76 28.45 24.44
CA LYS A 310 -29.43 28.65 23.85
C LYS A 310 -28.31 28.32 24.86
N ILE A 311 -27.25 27.65 24.40
CA ILE A 311 -26.03 27.33 25.15
C ILE A 311 -24.99 28.39 24.77
N GLU A 312 -24.81 29.38 25.61
CA GLU A 312 -23.90 30.51 25.36
C GLU A 312 -22.42 30.12 25.31
N ALA A 313 -22.05 29.03 25.98
CA ALA A 313 -20.67 28.55 26.02
C ALA A 313 -20.23 27.78 24.75
N ALA A 314 -21.10 27.58 23.77
CA ALA A 314 -20.78 26.98 22.49
C ALA A 314 -20.10 27.99 21.55
N SER A 315 -18.98 27.55 20.94
CA SER A 315 -18.31 28.33 19.89
C SER A 315 -18.62 27.72 18.53
N ILE A 316 -19.03 28.57 17.58
CA ILE A 316 -19.35 28.18 16.21
C ILE A 316 -18.51 29.04 15.27
N SER A 317 -17.65 28.42 14.47
CA SER A 317 -16.72 29.11 13.57
C SER A 317 -16.58 28.38 12.23
N ILE A 318 -16.10 29.09 11.22
CA ILE A 318 -15.66 28.47 9.95
C ILE A 318 -14.20 28.09 10.12
N ASP A 319 -13.81 26.89 9.63
CA ASP A 319 -12.42 26.46 9.62
C ASP A 319 -11.60 27.33 8.66
N THR A 320 -10.53 27.93 9.17
CA THR A 320 -9.64 28.80 8.36
C THR A 320 -8.90 28.05 7.27
N ALA A 321 -8.59 26.77 7.47
CA ALA A 321 -7.94 25.92 6.48
C ALA A 321 -8.92 25.32 5.47
N HIS A 322 -10.17 25.11 5.90
CA HIS A 322 -11.25 24.50 5.14
C HIS A 322 -12.50 25.38 5.18
N PRO A 323 -12.55 26.48 4.40
CA PRO A 323 -13.63 27.46 4.47
C PRO A 323 -15.02 26.93 4.08
N GLU A 324 -15.09 25.69 3.62
CA GLU A 324 -16.32 24.91 3.40
C GLU A 324 -16.82 24.18 4.67
N THR A 325 -16.13 24.30 5.82
CA THR A 325 -16.45 23.54 7.04
C THR A 325 -16.79 24.45 8.21
N ILE A 326 -17.91 24.19 8.87
CA ILE A 326 -18.27 24.79 10.16
C ILE A 326 -17.84 23.86 11.28
N ILE A 327 -17.21 24.44 12.29
CA ILE A 327 -16.79 23.77 13.52
C ILE A 327 -17.67 24.27 14.67
N VAL A 328 -18.36 23.32 15.36
CA VAL A 328 -19.14 23.60 16.57
C VAL A 328 -18.43 22.97 17.76
N SER A 329 -17.80 23.80 18.59
CA SER A 329 -17.05 23.39 19.78
C SER A 329 -17.81 23.67 21.05
N TYR A 330 -17.90 22.68 21.93
CA TYR A 330 -18.52 22.79 23.23
C TYR A 330 -17.92 21.76 24.20
N ALA A 331 -17.97 22.01 25.49
CA ALA A 331 -17.63 21.03 26.53
C ALA A 331 -18.79 20.04 26.69
N TRP A 332 -18.86 19.05 25.80
CA TRP A 332 -19.95 18.09 25.72
C TRP A 332 -20.10 17.31 27.00
N LYS A 333 -21.34 17.11 27.46
CA LYS A 333 -21.65 16.24 28.62
C LYS A 333 -22.13 14.88 28.12
N PHE A 334 -21.83 13.81 28.82
CA PHE A 334 -22.27 12.45 28.49
C PHE A 334 -23.81 12.34 28.46
N SER A 335 -24.33 11.44 27.65
CA SER A 335 -25.74 11.04 27.55
C SER A 335 -26.71 12.23 27.44
N THR A 336 -26.26 13.34 26.89
CA THR A 336 -27.02 14.59 26.87
C THR A 336 -27.55 14.88 25.46
N LYS A 337 -28.83 15.22 25.39
CA LYS A 337 -29.50 15.57 24.11
C LYS A 337 -29.33 17.05 23.80
N TYR A 338 -28.96 17.34 22.56
CA TYR A 338 -28.76 18.67 22.04
C TYR A 338 -29.53 18.91 20.73
N ARG A 339 -29.69 20.18 20.37
CA ARG A 339 -30.24 20.63 19.11
C ARG A 339 -29.34 21.71 18.53
N LEU A 340 -28.85 21.51 17.32
CA LEU A 340 -28.15 22.55 16.57
C LEU A 340 -29.14 23.13 15.54
N ILE A 341 -29.56 24.39 15.75
CA ILE A 341 -30.51 25.09 14.90
C ILE A 341 -29.72 25.88 13.88
N ILE A 342 -29.97 25.62 12.60
CA ILE A 342 -29.30 26.24 11.46
C ILE A 342 -30.39 26.97 10.65
N PRO A 343 -30.59 28.27 10.89
CA PRO A 343 -31.59 29.05 10.16
C PRO A 343 -31.33 29.05 8.65
N GLN A 344 -32.37 29.06 7.82
CA GLN A 344 -32.25 28.98 6.36
C GLN A 344 -31.24 29.99 5.79
N ALA A 345 -31.23 31.21 6.30
CA ALA A 345 -30.39 32.31 5.83
C ALA A 345 -29.09 32.49 6.64
N SER A 346 -28.76 31.55 7.56
CA SER A 346 -27.58 31.66 8.45
C SER A 346 -26.25 31.49 7.70
N ILE A 347 -26.27 30.83 6.56
CA ILE A 347 -25.07 30.48 5.77
C ILE A 347 -25.35 30.82 4.30
N LYS A 348 -24.34 31.36 3.63
CA LYS A 348 -24.32 31.60 2.20
C LYS A 348 -23.01 31.10 1.60
N ASP A 349 -23.07 30.55 0.41
CA ASP A 349 -21.86 30.29 -0.38
C ASP A 349 -21.44 31.53 -1.21
N SER A 350 -20.35 31.38 -1.97
CA SER A 350 -19.84 32.44 -2.85
C SER A 350 -20.80 32.84 -3.99
N LEU A 351 -21.85 32.03 -4.26
CA LEU A 351 -22.88 32.27 -5.25
C LEU A 351 -24.17 32.78 -4.61
N ASN A 352 -24.17 33.10 -3.29
CA ASN A 352 -25.34 33.50 -2.49
C ASN A 352 -26.45 32.42 -2.37
N ASN A 353 -26.09 31.14 -2.56
CA ASN A 353 -27.01 30.05 -2.28
C ASN A 353 -27.20 29.90 -0.78
N ILE A 354 -28.43 29.57 -0.35
CA ILE A 354 -28.80 29.35 1.04
C ILE A 354 -29.41 27.95 1.22
N LEU A 355 -29.63 27.52 2.45
CA LEU A 355 -30.35 26.28 2.74
C LEU A 355 -31.80 26.35 2.23
N VAL A 356 -32.39 25.17 1.93
CA VAL A 356 -33.81 25.07 1.50
C VAL A 356 -34.74 25.62 2.58
N SER A 357 -34.46 25.32 3.83
CA SER A 357 -35.24 25.68 5.01
C SER A 357 -34.34 25.72 6.23
N THR A 358 -34.85 26.26 7.32
CA THR A 358 -34.23 26.11 8.63
C THR A 358 -34.13 24.63 8.97
N ASP A 359 -32.90 24.17 9.29
CA ASP A 359 -32.64 22.81 9.70
C ASP A 359 -32.36 22.71 11.21
N THR A 360 -32.78 21.60 11.83
CA THR A 360 -32.53 21.33 13.24
C THR A 360 -31.93 19.97 13.41
N LEU A 361 -30.62 19.95 13.58
CA LEU A 361 -29.86 18.72 13.83
C LEU A 361 -30.06 18.32 15.30
N LYS A 362 -30.81 17.22 15.53
CA LYS A 362 -31.02 16.63 16.85
C LYS A 362 -30.02 15.49 17.07
N PHE A 363 -29.30 15.51 18.18
CA PHE A 363 -28.34 14.48 18.50
C PHE A 363 -28.24 14.26 20.01
N VAL A 364 -27.65 13.14 20.39
CA VAL A 364 -27.30 12.78 21.77
C VAL A 364 -25.80 12.51 21.83
N THR A 365 -25.15 12.92 22.88
CA THR A 365 -23.77 12.56 23.13
C THR A 365 -23.67 11.15 23.67
N LYS A 366 -22.61 10.44 23.30
CA LYS A 366 -22.33 9.08 23.80
C LYS A 366 -22.29 9.03 25.33
N SER A 367 -22.66 7.89 25.89
CA SER A 367 -22.61 7.63 27.32
C SER A 367 -21.16 7.46 27.80
N GLU A 368 -20.95 7.54 29.12
CA GLU A 368 -19.62 7.41 29.74
C GLU A 368 -19.01 6.02 29.51
N ASP A 369 -19.82 4.98 29.48
CA ASP A 369 -19.44 3.60 29.21
C ASP A 369 -18.98 3.33 27.77
N ALA A 370 -19.22 4.29 26.84
CA ALA A 370 -18.65 4.25 25.49
C ALA A 370 -17.15 4.63 25.43
N TYR A 371 -16.56 4.96 26.58
CA TYR A 371 -15.15 5.37 26.71
C TYR A 371 -14.45 4.56 27.81
N ASN A 372 -13.12 4.44 27.68
CA ASN A 372 -12.29 3.94 28.76
C ASN A 372 -10.89 4.58 28.69
N SER A 373 -10.11 4.36 29.74
CA SER A 373 -8.73 4.83 29.82
C SER A 373 -7.74 3.90 29.10
N ALA A 374 -6.59 4.42 28.76
CA ALA A 374 -5.47 3.64 28.24
C ALA A 374 -4.15 4.04 28.90
N LEU A 375 -3.26 3.07 29.09
CA LEU A 375 -1.91 3.23 29.56
C LEU A 375 -0.94 2.72 28.48
N ILE A 376 -0.09 3.62 27.95
CA ILE A 376 0.88 3.30 26.92
C ILE A 376 2.26 3.47 27.51
N ARG A 377 3.02 2.36 27.58
CA ARG A 377 4.42 2.34 28.01
C ARG A 377 5.32 2.39 26.79
N MET A 378 6.31 3.26 26.80
CA MET A 378 7.21 3.51 25.65
C MET A 378 8.66 3.29 26.07
N LYS A 379 9.38 2.46 25.31
CA LYS A 379 10.81 2.18 25.52
C LYS A 379 11.59 2.49 24.25
N GLY A 380 12.71 3.20 24.39
CA GLY A 380 13.57 3.63 23.27
C GLY A 380 13.16 4.96 22.63
N PHE A 381 12.28 5.73 23.31
CA PHE A 381 11.77 7.02 22.84
C PHE A 381 12.50 8.23 23.46
N GLU A 382 13.43 7.99 24.39
CA GLU A 382 14.03 9.01 25.28
C GLU A 382 14.81 10.09 24.53
N ASN A 383 15.34 9.77 23.34
CA ASN A 383 16.15 10.67 22.52
C ASN A 383 15.38 11.32 21.36
N LEU A 384 14.07 11.07 21.26
CA LEU A 384 13.26 11.66 20.20
C LEU A 384 12.86 13.09 20.56
N LYS A 385 13.03 13.97 19.60
CA LYS A 385 12.53 15.36 19.69
C LYS A 385 11.23 15.45 18.90
N ASN A 386 10.27 16.22 19.44
CA ASN A 386 8.99 16.52 18.77
C ASN A 386 8.27 15.27 18.25
N ALA A 387 8.31 14.18 19.02
CA ALA A 387 7.65 12.92 18.65
C ALA A 387 6.17 12.95 19.08
N ILE A 388 5.29 12.55 18.19
CA ILE A 388 3.84 12.51 18.41
C ILE A 388 3.35 11.09 18.21
N LEU A 389 2.73 10.52 19.25
CA LEU A 389 2.01 9.25 19.11
C LEU A 389 0.64 9.52 18.54
N GLN A 390 0.33 8.87 17.41
CA GLN A 390 -0.96 8.99 16.72
C GLN A 390 -1.74 7.68 16.86
N LEU A 391 -3.02 7.81 17.17
CA LEU A 391 -3.98 6.72 17.22
C LEU A 391 -4.87 6.83 15.98
N ASN A 392 -4.84 5.80 15.13
CA ASN A 392 -5.52 5.81 13.84
C ASN A 392 -6.66 4.79 13.81
N GLN A 393 -7.75 5.14 13.12
CA GLN A 393 -8.84 4.24 12.74
C GLN A 393 -9.18 4.46 11.27
N ASN A 394 -9.36 3.39 10.50
CA ASN A 394 -9.66 3.44 9.07
C ASN A 394 -8.63 4.30 8.29
N ASP A 395 -7.35 4.12 8.60
CA ASP A 395 -6.21 4.86 8.04
C ASP A 395 -6.28 6.41 8.21
N LYS A 396 -7.08 6.89 9.17
CA LYS A 396 -7.16 8.30 9.54
C LYS A 396 -6.70 8.51 10.97
N VAL A 397 -5.89 9.54 11.19
CA VAL A 397 -5.50 9.97 12.53
C VAL A 397 -6.75 10.46 13.27
N LYS A 398 -7.05 9.83 14.42
CA LYS A 398 -8.16 10.22 15.30
C LYS A 398 -7.67 11.04 16.48
N PHE A 399 -6.55 10.63 17.07
CA PHE A 399 -5.97 11.31 18.22
C PHE A 399 -4.46 11.44 18.06
N SER A 400 -3.90 12.53 18.54
CA SER A 400 -2.46 12.82 18.51
C SER A 400 -2.01 13.26 19.90
N TYR A 401 -0.96 12.64 20.42
CA TYR A 401 -0.40 12.91 21.75
C TYR A 401 1.08 13.18 21.65
N PRO A 402 1.55 14.41 21.96
CA PRO A 402 2.98 14.69 22.08
C PRO A 402 3.62 13.82 23.16
N ILE A 403 4.75 13.20 22.84
CA ILE A 403 5.45 12.31 23.78
C ILE A 403 6.38 13.17 24.65
N GLN A 404 6.05 13.23 25.95
CA GLN A 404 6.82 13.97 26.96
C GLN A 404 7.50 13.03 27.97
N SER A 405 7.08 11.80 28.07
CA SER A 405 7.61 10.81 29.02
C SER A 405 7.46 9.38 28.47
N ALA A 406 8.14 8.43 29.10
CA ALA A 406 8.03 7.00 28.76
C ALA A 406 6.66 6.39 29.09
N LEU A 407 5.76 7.14 29.73
CA LEU A 407 4.44 6.69 30.15
C LEU A 407 3.39 7.72 29.73
N LEU A 408 2.49 7.31 28.83
CA LEU A 408 1.35 8.12 28.41
C LEU A 408 0.07 7.53 29.02
N LYS A 409 -0.61 8.33 29.83
CA LYS A 409 -1.93 8.01 30.41
C LYS A 409 -2.99 8.80 29.68
N ILE A 410 -3.91 8.12 29.01
CA ILE A 410 -5.07 8.71 28.34
C ILE A 410 -6.29 8.39 29.17
N LYS A 411 -7.00 9.42 29.62
CA LYS A 411 -8.16 9.23 30.53
C LYS A 411 -9.39 8.71 29.81
N GLN A 412 -9.60 9.14 28.60
CA GLN A 412 -10.81 8.86 27.82
C GLN A 412 -10.43 8.61 26.36
N LEU A 413 -10.78 7.42 25.88
CA LEU A 413 -10.74 7.02 24.49
C LEU A 413 -12.01 6.27 24.16
N PRO A 414 -12.65 6.48 23.02
CA PRO A 414 -13.76 5.66 22.56
C PRO A 414 -13.37 4.18 22.50
N LEU A 415 -14.32 3.30 22.80
CA LEU A 415 -14.11 1.87 22.64
C LEU A 415 -13.82 1.53 21.19
N GLY A 416 -12.89 0.60 20.98
CA GLY A 416 -12.51 0.18 19.62
C GLY A 416 -11.04 -0.16 19.50
N GLU A 417 -10.62 -0.47 18.29
CA GLU A 417 -9.25 -0.80 17.93
C GLU A 417 -8.56 0.35 17.23
N TYR A 418 -7.34 0.67 17.65
CA TYR A 418 -6.52 1.75 17.11
C TYR A 418 -5.19 1.19 16.62
N THR A 419 -4.84 1.49 15.37
CA THR A 419 -3.47 1.32 14.91
C THR A 419 -2.61 2.48 15.42
N LEU A 420 -1.39 2.16 15.83
CA LEU A 420 -0.48 3.14 16.43
C LEU A 420 0.61 3.53 15.46
N THR A 421 0.85 4.83 15.36
CA THR A 421 1.96 5.39 14.59
C THR A 421 2.69 6.46 15.39
N LEU A 422 3.98 6.60 15.12
CA LEU A 422 4.84 7.63 15.71
C LEU A 422 5.26 8.59 14.61
N LEU A 423 4.77 9.82 14.66
CA LEU A 423 5.20 10.92 13.82
C LEU A 423 6.45 11.56 14.41
N LEU A 424 7.51 11.73 13.59
CA LEU A 424 8.68 12.55 13.90
C LEU A 424 8.45 13.93 13.28
N ASP A 425 7.86 14.84 14.06
CA ASP A 425 7.44 16.17 13.64
C ASP A 425 8.64 17.14 13.74
N ASN A 426 9.34 17.34 12.64
CA ASN A 426 10.57 18.10 12.61
C ASN A 426 10.37 19.61 12.79
N ASN A 427 9.23 20.14 12.36
CA ASN A 427 8.90 21.56 12.41
C ASN A 427 7.94 21.92 13.56
N ASN A 428 7.50 20.93 14.34
CA ASN A 428 6.64 21.08 15.51
C ASN A 428 5.29 21.73 15.21
N ASN A 429 4.69 21.38 14.05
CA ASN A 429 3.37 21.88 13.66
C ASN A 429 2.21 20.94 14.02
N GLY A 430 2.49 19.75 14.55
CA GLY A 430 1.51 18.75 14.98
C GLY A 430 0.91 17.93 13.84
N LYS A 431 1.38 18.09 12.60
CA LYS A 431 0.88 17.43 11.39
C LYS A 431 2.05 16.84 10.63
N TRP A 432 1.77 15.79 9.85
CA TRP A 432 2.75 15.23 8.95
C TRP A 432 2.94 16.13 7.72
N ASP A 433 4.21 16.43 7.39
CA ASP A 433 4.59 17.21 6.23
C ASP A 433 5.25 16.36 5.16
N THR A 434 4.77 16.54 3.92
CA THR A 434 5.33 15.84 2.77
C THR A 434 6.66 16.42 2.32
N GLY A 435 7.45 15.60 1.62
CA GLY A 435 8.65 16.06 0.94
C GLY A 435 8.37 16.83 -0.36
N ALA A 436 9.44 17.40 -0.93
CA ALA A 436 9.42 18.08 -2.22
C ALA A 436 10.70 17.79 -3.01
N PHE A 437 10.56 17.50 -4.30
CA PHE A 437 11.69 17.32 -5.22
C PHE A 437 11.67 18.30 -6.39
N TYR A 438 10.51 18.94 -6.65
CA TYR A 438 10.39 19.99 -7.65
C TYR A 438 10.73 21.35 -7.05
N GLY A 439 11.57 22.13 -7.74
CA GLY A 439 11.93 23.48 -7.31
C GLY A 439 13.40 23.62 -6.92
N LYS A 440 13.72 24.73 -6.25
CA LYS A 440 15.09 25.08 -5.86
C LYS A 440 15.59 24.31 -4.64
N GLN A 441 14.70 23.80 -3.80
CA GLN A 441 15.03 23.06 -2.59
C GLN A 441 14.47 21.63 -2.68
N LYS A 442 15.34 20.65 -2.45
CA LYS A 442 14.96 19.26 -2.21
C LYS A 442 14.65 19.12 -0.72
N LEU A 443 13.45 18.68 -0.38
CA LEU A 443 13.01 18.50 1.01
C LEU A 443 12.58 17.07 1.24
N GLN A 444 13.16 16.41 2.23
CA GLN A 444 12.73 15.09 2.68
C GLN A 444 11.39 15.19 3.42
N PRO A 445 10.52 14.18 3.32
CA PRO A 445 9.28 14.13 4.08
C PRO A 445 9.56 13.90 5.57
N GLU A 446 8.63 14.27 6.42
CA GLU A 446 8.60 13.76 7.78
C GLU A 446 8.31 12.25 7.79
N VAL A 447 8.79 11.58 8.82
CA VAL A 447 8.74 10.11 8.88
C VAL A 447 7.76 9.65 9.93
N VAL A 448 6.85 8.78 9.52
CA VAL A 448 5.97 8.05 10.43
C VAL A 448 6.48 6.61 10.60
N LYS A 449 6.62 6.16 11.86
CA LYS A 449 6.91 4.77 12.20
C LYS A 449 5.63 4.06 12.62
N TRP A 450 5.34 2.93 12.01
CA TRP A 450 4.16 2.13 12.29
C TRP A 450 4.48 1.03 13.32
N PHE A 451 3.54 0.78 14.24
CA PHE A 451 3.60 -0.31 15.19
C PHE A 451 2.63 -1.43 14.79
N PRO A 452 3.08 -2.68 14.70
CA PRO A 452 2.25 -3.79 14.23
C PRO A 452 1.15 -4.20 15.21
N THR A 453 1.34 -3.93 16.51
CA THR A 453 0.38 -4.30 17.55
C THR A 453 -0.63 -3.17 17.76
N PRO A 454 -1.93 -3.39 17.51
CA PRO A 454 -2.95 -2.39 17.75
C PRO A 454 -3.23 -2.21 19.23
N LEU A 455 -3.75 -1.05 19.60
CA LEU A 455 -4.31 -0.76 20.92
C LEU A 455 -5.83 -1.03 20.88
N SER A 456 -6.29 -2.01 21.64
CA SER A 456 -7.73 -2.29 21.79
C SER A 456 -8.25 -1.67 23.06
N ILE A 457 -9.24 -0.77 22.98
CA ILE A 457 -9.93 -0.16 24.11
C ILE A 457 -11.23 -0.92 24.35
N ARG A 458 -11.33 -1.58 25.51
CA ARG A 458 -12.47 -2.39 25.94
C ARG A 458 -13.10 -1.79 27.19
N ALA A 459 -14.43 -1.87 27.30
CA ALA A 459 -15.14 -1.45 28.48
C ALA A 459 -14.73 -2.31 29.71
N ASN A 460 -14.60 -1.68 30.87
CA ASN A 460 -14.30 -2.33 32.13
C ASN A 460 -12.99 -3.16 32.15
N TRP A 461 -12.02 -2.79 31.34
CA TRP A 461 -10.70 -3.41 31.30
C TRP A 461 -9.59 -2.38 31.56
N ASP A 462 -8.48 -2.86 32.11
CA ASP A 462 -7.23 -2.09 32.15
C ASP A 462 -6.56 -2.20 30.76
N ASN A 463 -6.79 -1.18 29.91
CA ASN A 463 -6.24 -1.17 28.56
C ASN A 463 -4.79 -0.67 28.59
N GLU A 464 -3.85 -1.59 28.45
CA GLU A 464 -2.42 -1.31 28.50
C GLU A 464 -1.69 -1.88 27.26
N ILE A 465 -0.73 -1.13 26.73
CA ILE A 465 0.17 -1.57 25.67
C ILE A 465 1.60 -1.09 25.95
N SER A 466 2.58 -1.91 25.53
CA SER A 466 3.99 -1.55 25.58
C SER A 466 4.53 -1.40 24.14
N LEU A 467 5.05 -0.23 23.82
CA LEU A 467 5.68 0.10 22.55
C LEU A 467 7.20 0.09 22.71
N ILE A 468 7.88 -0.61 21.81
CA ILE A 468 9.33 -0.68 21.78
C ILE A 468 9.79 -0.08 20.44
N LEU A 469 10.61 0.96 20.52
CA LEU A 469 11.25 1.55 19.36
C LEU A 469 12.64 0.91 19.21
N ASN A 470 12.75 -0.03 18.25
CA ASN A 470 14.03 -0.60 17.88
C ASN A 470 14.84 0.46 17.10
N LYS A 471 16.14 0.57 17.42
CA LYS A 471 17.08 1.45 16.74
C LYS A 471 17.28 1.07 15.28
#